data_b53f94532d8e3f6fbabc649e0156822b
#
_entry.id   b53f94532d8e3f6fbabc649e0156822b
#
_cell.length_a   1.000
_cell.length_b   1.000
_cell.length_c   1.000
_cell.angle_alpha   90.00
_cell.angle_beta   90.00
_cell.angle_gamma   90.00
#
_symmetry.space_group_name_H-M   'P 1'
#
loop_
_entity.id
_entity.type
_entity.pdbx_description
1 polymer ?
#
loop_
_entity_poly.entity_id
_entity_poly.type
_entity_poly.pdbx_seq_one_letter_code
_entity_poly.pdbx_strand_id
1 'polypeptide(L)'
;EIAQCLVGSEMCIRDRNTADRSIALMDTAIRRRFQFIEMMPDSDVLRKIHADKVENLDVAAVLDKINERITFLYDREHTIGHAFFTGLKDDASLAKLQSIFEKSVIPLLQEYFYEDYQKIQFVLGDNAKSDDSLKFILDEKVVAKNIFKGNVEDVIDLPEKRYSINKVAFSNINSYKEIL
;
A
#
# COMPACT_ATOMS: atom_id res chain seq x y z
N GLU A 1 22.13 8.64 -13.94
CA GLU A 1 22.54 9.71 -14.87
C GLU A 1 22.48 11.04 -14.13
N ILE A 2 23.62 11.70 -14.03
CA ILE A 2 23.71 13.05 -13.47
C ILE A 2 23.27 13.98 -14.60
N ALA A 3 22.05 14.53 -14.52
CA ALA A 3 21.67 15.62 -15.40
C ALA A 3 22.57 16.81 -15.12
N GLN A 4 23.33 17.23 -16.11
CA GLN A 4 24.14 18.44 -16.09
C GLN A 4 23.18 19.64 -15.95
N CYS A 5 23.12 20.23 -14.75
CA CYS A 5 22.52 21.55 -14.61
C CYS A 5 23.40 22.54 -15.35
N LEU A 6 22.91 23.11 -16.44
CA LEU A 6 23.54 24.22 -17.13
C LEU A 6 23.61 25.45 -16.22
N VAL A 7 24.73 26.17 -16.26
CA VAL A 7 24.99 27.40 -15.51
C VAL A 7 24.09 28.48 -16.08
N GLY A 8 22.94 28.67 -15.48
CA GLY A 8 21.98 29.73 -15.74
C GLY A 8 20.93 29.64 -14.65
N SER A 9 20.18 30.66 -14.35
CA SER A 9 19.20 30.78 -13.26
C SER A 9 18.03 29.84 -13.31
N GLU A 10 18.23 28.58 -13.71
CA GLU A 10 17.21 27.55 -13.76
C GLU A 10 17.14 26.78 -12.44
N MET A 11 15.96 26.76 -11.85
CA MET A 11 15.68 26.00 -10.64
C MET A 11 15.58 24.50 -11.00
N CYS A 12 16.50 23.69 -10.47
CA CYS A 12 16.50 22.27 -10.66
C CYS A 12 15.62 21.61 -9.57
N ILE A 13 14.52 20.98 -9.95
CA ILE A 13 13.64 20.23 -9.04
C ILE A 13 13.91 18.75 -9.25
N ARG A 14 14.12 18.02 -8.15
CA ARG A 14 14.22 16.55 -8.12
C ARG A 14 13.40 16.03 -6.97
N ASP A 15 12.55 15.05 -7.25
CA ASP A 15 11.79 14.29 -6.28
C ASP A 15 12.39 12.90 -6.09
N ARG A 16 12.22 12.35 -4.90
CA ARG A 16 12.68 11.00 -4.52
C ARG A 16 11.72 10.38 -3.53
N ASN A 17 11.57 9.06 -3.62
CA ASN A 17 10.93 8.27 -2.59
C ASN A 17 11.92 8.04 -1.43
N THR A 18 11.56 8.45 -0.21
CA THR A 18 12.40 8.29 0.99
C THR A 18 12.42 6.84 1.49
N ALA A 19 11.39 6.05 1.16
CA ALA A 19 11.31 4.63 1.50
C ALA A 19 12.34 3.76 0.76
N ASP A 20 12.87 4.24 -0.36
CA ASP A 20 13.87 3.51 -1.14
C ASP A 20 15.26 3.59 -0.50
N ARG A 21 15.56 2.58 0.31
CA ARG A 21 16.87 2.43 1.00
C ARG A 21 18.03 2.11 0.06
N SER A 22 17.76 1.67 -1.18
CA SER A 22 18.80 1.39 -2.18
C SER A 22 19.43 2.67 -2.72
N ILE A 23 18.76 3.80 -2.55
CA ILE A 23 19.29 5.10 -2.89
C ILE A 23 20.18 5.55 -1.73
N ALA A 24 21.47 5.23 -1.86
CA ALA A 24 22.52 5.56 -0.92
C ALA A 24 22.32 6.95 -0.28
N LEU A 25 22.67 7.02 1.00
CA LEU A 25 22.77 8.23 1.80
C LEU A 25 23.12 9.43 0.91
N MET A 26 22.17 10.36 0.76
CA MET A 26 22.41 11.57 -0.02
C MET A 26 23.68 12.25 0.51
N ASP A 27 24.68 12.39 -0.37
CA ASP A 27 25.94 13.01 -0.03
C ASP A 27 25.68 14.37 0.66
N THR A 28 26.39 14.60 1.74
CA THR A 28 26.33 15.83 2.53
C THR A 28 26.53 17.06 1.65
N ALA A 29 27.28 16.92 0.54
CA ALA A 29 27.48 17.98 -0.43
C ALA A 29 26.20 18.39 -1.19
N ILE A 30 25.32 17.41 -1.47
CA ILE A 30 24.00 17.68 -2.09
C ILE A 30 23.08 18.36 -1.09
N ARG A 31 23.06 17.89 0.17
CA ARG A 31 22.23 18.51 1.21
C ARG A 31 22.52 19.99 1.43
N ARG A 32 23.76 20.44 1.22
CA ARG A 32 24.15 21.84 1.38
C ARG A 32 23.77 22.73 0.19
N ARG A 33 23.42 22.14 -0.96
CA ARG A 33 23.15 22.87 -2.21
C ARG A 33 21.68 22.94 -2.58
N PHE A 34 20.82 22.15 -1.93
CA PHE A 34 19.39 22.06 -2.20
C PHE A 34 18.57 22.34 -0.95
N GLN A 35 17.45 23.00 -1.13
CA GLN A 35 16.41 23.06 -0.13
C GLN A 35 15.57 21.80 -0.24
N PHE A 36 15.36 21.09 0.86
CA PHE A 36 14.54 19.88 0.92
C PHE A 36 13.14 20.25 1.40
N ILE A 37 12.15 19.81 0.65
CA ILE A 37 10.73 19.93 1.00
C ILE A 37 10.22 18.51 1.11
N GLU A 38 9.72 18.15 2.29
CA GLU A 38 9.07 16.87 2.51
C GLU A 38 7.66 16.91 1.92
N MET A 39 7.30 15.89 1.12
CA MET A 39 5.97 15.74 0.52
C MET A 39 5.36 14.44 1.02
N MET A 40 4.62 14.53 2.12
CA MET A 40 3.84 13.40 2.64
C MET A 40 2.54 13.22 1.87
N PRO A 41 1.96 12.00 1.87
CA PRO A 41 0.62 11.78 1.36
C PRO A 41 -0.39 12.75 2.01
N ASP A 42 -1.22 13.37 1.19
CA ASP A 42 -2.25 14.31 1.61
C ASP A 42 -3.56 13.94 0.92
N SER A 43 -4.49 13.34 1.65
CA SER A 43 -5.80 12.91 1.14
C SER A 43 -6.70 14.09 0.75
N ASP A 44 -6.46 15.29 1.31
CA ASP A 44 -7.21 16.49 0.93
C ASP A 44 -6.96 16.91 -0.52
N VAL A 45 -5.84 16.50 -1.10
CA VAL A 45 -5.61 16.68 -2.54
C VAL A 45 -6.68 15.95 -3.34
N LEU A 46 -7.05 14.71 -2.96
CA LEU A 46 -8.11 13.96 -3.63
C LEU A 46 -9.45 14.67 -3.55
N ARG A 47 -9.78 15.28 -2.39
CA ARG A 47 -11.00 16.08 -2.23
C ARG A 47 -10.98 17.32 -3.12
N LYS A 48 -9.86 18.03 -3.19
CA LYS A 48 -9.70 19.24 -4.03
C LYS A 48 -9.85 18.97 -5.53
N ILE A 49 -9.44 17.78 -5.98
CA ILE A 49 -9.54 17.40 -7.41
C ILE A 49 -10.77 16.56 -7.72
N HIS A 50 -11.67 16.33 -6.75
CA HIS A 50 -12.87 15.49 -6.88
C HIS A 50 -12.57 14.02 -7.24
N ALA A 51 -11.50 13.47 -6.68
CA ALA A 51 -11.09 12.06 -6.81
C ALA A 51 -11.30 11.28 -5.51
N ASP A 52 -12.07 11.83 -4.58
CA ASP A 52 -12.25 11.32 -3.21
C ASP A 52 -13.41 10.34 -3.05
N LYS A 53 -14.26 10.17 -4.09
CA LYS A 53 -15.48 9.37 -3.97
C LYS A 53 -15.61 8.35 -5.08
N VAL A 54 -16.00 7.14 -4.69
CA VAL A 54 -16.50 6.09 -5.60
C VAL A 54 -17.81 5.61 -5.03
N GLU A 55 -18.91 5.82 -5.75
CA GLU A 55 -20.27 5.61 -5.24
C GLU A 55 -20.50 6.35 -3.91
N ASN A 56 -20.75 5.61 -2.83
CA ASN A 56 -20.95 6.15 -1.48
C ASN A 56 -19.75 5.90 -0.54
N LEU A 57 -18.56 5.58 -1.09
CA LEU A 57 -17.31 5.37 -0.39
C LEU A 57 -16.48 6.66 -0.41
N ASP A 58 -15.98 7.10 0.74
CA ASP A 58 -14.95 8.13 0.86
C ASP A 58 -13.56 7.48 0.72
N VAL A 59 -12.99 7.56 -0.48
CA VAL A 59 -11.67 6.97 -0.80
C VAL A 59 -10.55 7.71 -0.08
N ALA A 60 -10.71 9.02 0.16
CA ALA A 60 -9.72 9.78 0.92
C ALA A 60 -9.64 9.29 2.37
N ALA A 61 -10.80 9.03 3.00
CA ALA A 61 -10.83 8.45 4.34
C ALA A 61 -10.24 7.03 4.40
N VAL A 62 -10.49 6.22 3.36
CA VAL A 62 -9.87 4.88 3.23
C VAL A 62 -8.35 4.99 3.16
N LEU A 63 -7.81 5.91 2.35
CA LEU A 63 -6.38 6.15 2.24
C LEU A 63 -5.78 6.58 3.58
N ASP A 64 -6.44 7.52 4.29
CA ASP A 64 -6.00 7.98 5.61
C ASP A 64 -5.94 6.83 6.61
N LYS A 65 -6.97 5.97 6.63
CA LYS A 65 -7.03 4.82 7.53
C LYS A 65 -5.95 3.78 7.24
N ILE A 66 -5.70 3.50 5.97
CA ILE A 66 -4.61 2.61 5.54
C ILE A 66 -3.26 3.18 6.00
N ASN A 67 -3.00 4.46 5.74
CA ASN A 67 -1.74 5.11 6.09
C ASN A 67 -1.53 5.23 7.61
N GLU A 68 -2.60 5.46 8.38
CA GLU A 68 -2.55 5.40 9.84
C GLU A 68 -2.05 4.04 10.34
N ARG A 69 -2.60 2.95 9.79
CA ARG A 69 -2.23 1.59 10.16
C ARG A 69 -0.81 1.22 9.70
N ILE A 70 -0.40 1.65 8.50
CA ILE A 70 0.97 1.46 8.02
C ILE A 70 1.96 2.17 8.94
N THR A 71 1.70 3.43 9.29
CA THR A 71 2.56 4.21 10.18
C THR A 71 2.71 3.54 11.54
N PHE A 72 1.65 2.93 12.06
CA PHE A 72 1.69 2.20 13.34
C PHE A 72 2.45 0.88 13.26
N LEU A 73 2.27 0.11 12.16
CA LEU A 73 2.84 -1.24 12.02
C LEU A 73 4.26 -1.26 11.46
N TYR A 74 4.69 -0.17 10.83
CA TYR A 74 5.97 -0.08 10.13
C TYR A 74 6.63 1.27 10.36
N ASP A 75 6.39 2.26 9.52
CA ASP A 75 6.83 3.64 9.70
C ASP A 75 6.04 4.63 8.82
N ARG A 76 6.34 5.92 8.97
CA ARG A 76 5.67 6.98 8.21
C ARG A 76 6.16 7.13 6.75
N GLU A 77 7.32 6.60 6.44
CA GLU A 77 7.93 6.76 5.10
C GLU A 77 7.38 5.76 4.08
N HIS A 78 6.76 4.67 4.57
CA HIS A 78 6.13 3.64 3.75
C HIS A 78 4.62 3.87 3.55
N THR A 79 4.13 5.08 3.77
CA THR A 79 2.73 5.42 3.52
C THR A 79 2.39 5.44 2.04
N ILE A 80 1.15 5.10 1.69
CA ILE A 80 0.66 5.07 0.31
C ILE A 80 0.36 6.48 -0.16
N GLY A 81 0.94 6.86 -1.30
CA GLY A 81 0.74 8.18 -1.90
C GLY A 81 -0.68 8.37 -2.46
N HIS A 82 -1.26 9.55 -2.26
CA HIS A 82 -2.54 9.93 -2.87
C HIS A 82 -2.49 9.93 -4.41
N ALA A 83 -1.31 10.03 -5.00
CA ALA A 83 -1.12 10.03 -6.46
C ALA A 83 -1.68 8.77 -7.15
N PHE A 84 -1.69 7.62 -6.50
CA PHE A 84 -2.28 6.39 -7.04
C PHE A 84 -3.78 6.52 -7.32
N PHE A 85 -4.48 7.40 -6.59
CA PHE A 85 -5.92 7.57 -6.65
C PHE A 85 -6.37 8.75 -7.51
N THR A 86 -5.44 9.58 -8.02
CA THR A 86 -5.79 10.78 -8.80
C THR A 86 -6.57 10.47 -10.07
N GLY A 87 -6.38 9.28 -10.67
CA GLY A 87 -7.14 8.84 -11.84
C GLY A 87 -8.65 8.62 -11.58
N LEU A 88 -9.09 8.62 -10.32
CA LEU A 88 -10.52 8.59 -9.97
C LEU A 88 -11.24 9.91 -10.29
N LYS A 89 -10.50 10.99 -10.55
CA LYS A 89 -11.06 12.24 -11.07
C LYS A 89 -11.75 12.03 -12.41
N ASP A 90 -11.15 11.23 -13.27
CA ASP A 90 -11.65 11.02 -14.65
C ASP A 90 -12.59 9.80 -14.73
N ASP A 91 -12.40 8.83 -13.85
CA ASP A 91 -13.19 7.59 -13.79
C ASP A 91 -13.37 7.16 -12.33
N ALA A 92 -14.44 7.63 -11.70
CA ALA A 92 -14.83 7.31 -10.32
C ALA A 92 -15.59 5.97 -10.21
N SER A 93 -15.25 4.98 -11.04
CA SER A 93 -15.88 3.66 -11.01
C SER A 93 -15.24 2.72 -9.99
N LEU A 94 -16.04 1.75 -9.53
CA LEU A 94 -15.53 0.65 -8.70
C LEU A 94 -14.46 -0.16 -9.45
N ALA A 95 -14.61 -0.35 -10.76
CA ALA A 95 -13.62 -1.05 -11.59
C ALA A 95 -12.26 -0.34 -11.59
N LYS A 96 -12.25 0.99 -11.61
CA LYS A 96 -11.02 1.78 -11.50
C LYS A 96 -10.38 1.62 -10.13
N LEU A 97 -11.19 1.71 -9.05
CA LEU A 97 -10.71 1.49 -7.67
C LEU A 97 -10.14 0.08 -7.51
N GLN A 98 -10.82 -0.95 -8.00
CA GLN A 98 -10.33 -2.33 -8.05
C GLN A 98 -8.95 -2.39 -8.71
N SER A 99 -8.80 -1.80 -9.91
CA SER A 99 -7.52 -1.79 -10.62
C SER A 99 -6.39 -1.13 -9.84
N ILE A 100 -6.68 -0.04 -9.10
CA ILE A 100 -5.70 0.63 -8.24
C ILE A 100 -5.27 -0.30 -7.09
N PHE A 101 -6.21 -0.95 -6.42
CA PHE A 101 -5.89 -1.86 -5.33
C PHE A 101 -5.12 -3.08 -5.82
N GLU A 102 -5.58 -3.76 -6.87
CA GLU A 102 -4.94 -4.96 -7.39
C GLU A 102 -3.53 -4.71 -7.95
N LYS A 103 -3.33 -3.58 -8.63
CA LYS A 103 -2.08 -3.31 -9.37
C LYS A 103 -1.09 -2.44 -8.63
N SER A 104 -1.54 -1.71 -7.61
CA SER A 104 -0.68 -0.77 -6.89
C SER A 104 -0.69 -0.98 -5.39
N VAL A 105 -1.85 -0.93 -4.74
CA VAL A 105 -1.94 -0.96 -3.26
C VAL A 105 -1.47 -2.31 -2.71
N ILE A 106 -2.04 -3.42 -3.20
CA ILE A 106 -1.70 -4.76 -2.70
C ILE A 106 -0.23 -5.11 -2.97
N PRO A 107 0.31 -4.96 -4.20
CA PRO A 107 1.73 -5.21 -4.46
C PRO A 107 2.66 -4.36 -3.59
N LEU A 108 2.31 -3.09 -3.35
CA LEU A 108 3.10 -2.21 -2.51
C LEU A 108 3.09 -2.67 -1.04
N LEU A 109 1.94 -3.10 -0.51
CA LEU A 109 1.85 -3.67 0.83
C LEU A 109 2.64 -4.98 0.96
N GLN A 110 2.63 -5.83 -0.07
CA GLN A 110 3.42 -7.06 -0.10
C GLN A 110 4.93 -6.75 -0.05
N GLU A 111 5.38 -5.70 -0.76
CA GLU A 111 6.77 -5.24 -0.73
C GLU A 111 7.14 -4.68 0.65
N TYR A 112 6.32 -3.80 1.21
CA TYR A 112 6.59 -3.14 2.49
C TYR A 112 6.66 -4.11 3.66
N PHE A 113 5.76 -5.09 3.69
CA PHE A 113 5.69 -6.08 4.77
C PHE A 113 6.41 -7.40 4.45
N TYR A 114 7.19 -7.47 3.36
CA TYR A 114 7.93 -8.67 2.98
C TYR A 114 7.05 -9.94 2.97
N GLU A 115 5.84 -9.80 2.38
CA GLU A 115 4.82 -10.86 2.32
C GLU A 115 4.31 -11.34 3.70
N ASP A 116 4.47 -10.54 4.76
CA ASP A 116 3.77 -10.75 6.02
C ASP A 116 2.27 -10.43 5.85
N TYR A 117 1.55 -11.40 5.33
CA TYR A 117 0.12 -11.25 5.00
C TYR A 117 -0.75 -10.95 6.22
N GLN A 118 -0.33 -11.33 7.43
CA GLN A 118 -1.05 -10.98 8.64
C GLN A 118 -1.06 -9.48 8.88
N LYS A 119 0.08 -8.81 8.69
CA LYS A 119 0.14 -7.34 8.77
C LYS A 119 -0.68 -6.69 7.66
N ILE A 120 -0.66 -7.24 6.45
CA ILE A 120 -1.48 -6.74 5.34
C ILE A 120 -2.97 -6.85 5.70
N GLN A 121 -3.43 -7.96 6.31
CA GLN A 121 -4.80 -8.09 6.82
C GLN A 121 -5.14 -6.99 7.83
N PHE A 122 -4.23 -6.66 8.77
CA PHE A 122 -4.45 -5.57 9.72
C PHE A 122 -4.55 -4.21 9.04
N VAL A 123 -3.71 -3.93 8.04
CA VAL A 123 -3.76 -2.67 7.28
C VAL A 123 -5.09 -2.53 6.54
N LEU A 124 -5.59 -3.61 5.93
CA LEU A 124 -6.83 -3.64 5.16
C LEU A 124 -8.09 -3.84 6.02
N GLY A 125 -7.93 -4.06 7.34
CA GLY A 125 -9.03 -4.31 8.26
C GLY A 125 -9.65 -5.71 8.13
N ASP A 126 -9.03 -6.61 7.38
CA ASP A 126 -9.56 -7.96 7.13
C ASP A 126 -9.73 -8.79 8.40
N ASN A 127 -8.93 -8.50 9.43
CA ASN A 127 -9.01 -9.14 10.74
C ASN A 127 -10.34 -8.87 11.47
N ALA A 128 -11.04 -7.78 11.15
CA ALA A 128 -12.31 -7.39 11.77
C ALA A 128 -13.53 -7.79 10.94
N LYS A 129 -13.33 -8.15 9.66
CA LYS A 129 -14.41 -8.55 8.76
C LYS A 129 -14.93 -9.93 9.12
N SER A 130 -16.25 -10.04 9.31
CA SER A 130 -16.91 -11.31 9.63
C SER A 130 -17.20 -12.18 8.41
N ASP A 131 -17.35 -11.55 7.24
CA ASP A 131 -17.61 -12.23 5.97
C ASP A 131 -16.33 -12.38 5.16
N ASP A 132 -15.89 -13.60 4.93
CA ASP A 132 -14.69 -13.90 4.16
C ASP A 132 -14.77 -13.40 2.70
N SER A 133 -15.98 -13.26 2.15
CA SER A 133 -16.15 -12.70 0.80
C SER A 133 -15.70 -11.24 0.69
N LEU A 134 -15.67 -10.50 1.80
CA LEU A 134 -15.24 -9.09 1.88
C LEU A 134 -13.76 -8.92 2.23
N LYS A 135 -13.09 -9.97 2.68
CA LYS A 135 -11.66 -9.94 2.99
C LYS A 135 -10.83 -9.91 1.71
N PHE A 136 -9.88 -9.02 1.63
CA PHE A 136 -8.91 -8.95 0.53
C PHE A 136 -7.87 -10.06 0.61
N ILE A 137 -7.48 -10.42 1.82
CA ILE A 137 -6.54 -11.50 2.11
C ILE A 137 -7.26 -12.58 2.93
N LEU A 138 -7.42 -13.74 2.34
CA LEU A 138 -7.95 -14.92 3.03
C LEU A 138 -6.82 -15.66 3.73
N ASP A 139 -7.11 -16.20 4.91
CA ASP A 139 -6.24 -17.13 5.61
C ASP A 139 -6.93 -18.49 5.76
N GLU A 140 -6.18 -19.54 5.47
CA GLU A 140 -6.61 -20.93 5.60
C GLU A 140 -5.65 -21.69 6.52
N LYS A 141 -6.20 -22.43 7.47
CA LYS A 141 -5.38 -23.31 8.31
C LYS A 141 -4.86 -24.46 7.48
N VAL A 142 -3.56 -24.67 7.53
CA VAL A 142 -2.89 -25.72 6.79
C VAL A 142 -2.33 -26.75 7.76
N VAL A 143 -2.65 -28.01 7.50
CA VAL A 143 -2.09 -29.15 8.24
C VAL A 143 -0.98 -29.75 7.38
N ALA A 144 0.24 -29.67 7.87
CA ALA A 144 1.45 -30.10 7.15
C ALA A 144 1.37 -31.56 6.64
N LYS A 145 0.74 -32.43 7.41
CA LYS A 145 0.48 -33.85 7.02
C LYS A 145 -0.32 -34.04 5.75
N ASN A 146 -1.11 -33.03 5.37
CA ASN A 146 -1.90 -33.08 4.12
C ASN A 146 -1.07 -32.72 2.89
N ILE A 147 0.09 -32.06 3.10
CA ILE A 147 0.95 -31.56 2.03
C ILE A 147 2.20 -32.44 1.87
N PHE A 148 2.81 -32.83 2.96
CA PHE A 148 4.07 -33.55 2.96
C PHE A 148 3.87 -35.01 3.36
N LYS A 149 4.64 -35.90 2.72
CA LYS A 149 4.74 -37.31 3.09
C LYS A 149 5.81 -37.47 4.18
N GLY A 150 5.47 -38.16 5.28
CA GLY A 150 6.41 -38.38 6.38
C GLY A 150 6.22 -37.43 7.54
N ASN A 151 7.04 -37.57 8.58
CA ASN A 151 7.00 -36.73 9.78
C ASN A 151 7.88 -35.49 9.55
N VAL A 152 7.28 -34.37 9.27
CA VAL A 152 7.98 -33.08 9.02
C VAL A 152 7.78 -32.08 10.15
N GLU A 153 6.87 -32.35 11.08
CA GLU A 153 6.55 -31.43 12.19
C GLU A 153 7.71 -31.28 13.18
N ASP A 154 8.56 -32.31 13.31
CA ASP A 154 9.71 -32.30 14.22
C ASP A 154 10.99 -31.74 13.56
N VAL A 155 10.95 -31.41 12.27
CA VAL A 155 12.16 -31.07 11.50
C VAL A 155 12.21 -29.60 11.14
N ILE A 156 11.08 -28.96 10.92
CA ILE A 156 10.97 -27.58 10.45
C ILE A 156 9.84 -26.86 11.17
N ASP A 157 10.05 -25.60 11.51
CA ASP A 157 8.97 -24.70 11.92
C ASP A 157 8.11 -24.37 10.70
N LEU A 158 6.92 -24.98 10.62
CA LEU A 158 6.05 -24.89 9.47
C LEU A 158 4.97 -23.83 9.71
N PRO A 159 4.61 -23.04 8.69
CA PRO A 159 3.53 -22.07 8.81
C PRO A 159 2.18 -22.80 9.05
N GLU A 160 1.47 -22.34 10.06
CA GLU A 160 0.13 -22.86 10.40
C GLU A 160 -0.98 -22.36 9.45
N LYS A 161 -0.69 -21.30 8.71
CA LYS A 161 -1.66 -20.64 7.84
C LYS A 161 -1.10 -20.44 6.44
N ARG A 162 -1.97 -20.58 5.47
CA ARG A 162 -1.73 -20.18 4.08
C ARG A 162 -2.58 -18.97 3.77
N TYR A 163 -1.98 -17.98 3.10
CA TYR A 163 -2.67 -16.78 2.68
C TYR A 163 -2.90 -16.76 1.18
N SER A 164 -4.01 -16.18 0.77
CA SER A 164 -4.35 -15.99 -0.65
C SER A 164 -5.09 -14.67 -0.88
N ILE A 165 -4.89 -14.08 -2.05
CA ILE A 165 -5.58 -12.86 -2.45
C ILE A 165 -6.98 -13.23 -2.95
N ASN A 166 -8.02 -12.64 -2.35
CA ASN A 166 -9.41 -12.84 -2.72
C ASN A 166 -9.84 -11.83 -3.81
N LYS A 167 -9.84 -12.26 -5.05
CA LYS A 167 -10.23 -11.40 -6.17
C LYS A 167 -11.68 -10.94 -6.14
N VAL A 168 -12.58 -11.68 -5.48
CA VAL A 168 -14.00 -11.35 -5.38
C VAL A 168 -14.21 -10.09 -4.53
N ALA A 169 -13.43 -9.94 -3.46
CA ALA A 169 -13.52 -8.79 -2.57
C ALA A 169 -13.30 -7.44 -3.29
N PHE A 170 -12.43 -7.42 -4.30
CA PHE A 170 -12.15 -6.18 -5.05
C PHE A 170 -13.34 -5.67 -5.86
N SER A 171 -14.27 -6.55 -6.22
CA SER A 171 -15.48 -6.18 -6.97
C SER A 171 -16.64 -5.77 -6.06
N ASN A 172 -16.43 -5.76 -4.73
CA ASN A 172 -17.46 -5.41 -3.76
C ASN A 172 -17.11 -4.12 -3.02
N ILE A 173 -17.92 -3.08 -3.17
CA ILE A 173 -17.70 -1.79 -2.52
C ILE A 173 -17.68 -1.90 -0.98
N ASN A 174 -18.40 -2.87 -0.40
CA ASN A 174 -18.43 -3.06 1.04
C ASN A 174 -17.08 -3.52 1.60
N SER A 175 -16.27 -4.25 0.80
CA SER A 175 -14.91 -4.64 1.19
C SER A 175 -14.04 -3.43 1.54
N TYR A 176 -14.21 -2.33 0.79
CA TYR A 176 -13.48 -1.07 1.00
C TYR A 176 -14.08 -0.26 2.15
N LYS A 177 -15.41 -0.27 2.33
CA LYS A 177 -16.07 0.42 3.45
C LYS A 177 -15.66 -0.17 4.79
N GLU A 178 -15.49 -1.47 4.88
CA GLU A 178 -15.06 -2.15 6.10
C GLU A 178 -13.55 -1.98 6.41
N ILE A 179 -12.81 -1.21 5.60
CA ILE A 179 -11.49 -0.73 5.97
C ILE A 179 -11.60 0.39 7.04
N LEU A 180 -12.67 1.20 6.98
CA LEU A 180 -12.91 2.31 7.90
C LEU A 180 -13.32 1.83 9.28
#